data_4da9e5ea7d667ba4be9acc8dc0d6a51c
#
_entry.id   4da9e5ea7d667ba4be9acc8dc0d6a51c
#
_cell.length_a   1.000
_cell.length_b   1.000
_cell.length_c   1.000
_cell.angle_alpha   90.00
_cell.angle_beta   90.00
_cell.angle_gamma   90.00
#
_symmetry.space_group_name_H-M   'P 1'
#
loop_
_entity.id
_entity.type
_entity.pdbx_description
1 polymer ?
#
loop_
_entity_poly.entity_id
_entity_poly.type
_entity_poly.pdbx_seq_one_letter_code
_entity_poly.pdbx_strand_id
1 'polypeptide(L)'
;MRDAQPRTIYLKDYREPDYLIDRTQLRFELAEESTVVDSVLTLRRNPNAEPGPAELTLHGTELELLALEIDGQPVAQERRRISGETLHIEGVPDAFTLSCRTRIRPQENTSLEGLYKSSGMFCTQCEAEGFRKITYYLDRPDVMSEFEVEIVAERSRYPVLLSNGNLTVAE
;
A
#
# COMPACT_ATOMS: atom_id res chain seq x y z
N MET A 1 12.29 18.86 3.34
CA MET A 1 11.18 19.63 2.71
C MET A 1 11.32 19.48 1.23
N ARG A 2 10.37 18.83 0.56
CA ARG A 2 10.32 18.83 -0.91
C ARG A 2 9.85 20.22 -1.33
N ASP A 3 10.72 20.98 -2.02
CA ASP A 3 10.33 22.15 -2.82
C ASP A 3 9.58 21.66 -4.07
N ALA A 4 8.47 21.00 -3.88
CA ALA A 4 7.60 20.64 -4.98
C ALA A 4 6.81 21.90 -5.35
N GLN A 5 7.22 22.56 -6.41
CA GLN A 5 6.37 23.57 -7.05
C GLN A 5 5.04 22.90 -7.38
N PRO A 6 3.91 23.45 -6.92
CA PRO A 6 2.61 22.85 -7.19
C PRO A 6 2.38 22.80 -8.69
N ARG A 7 2.19 21.60 -9.24
CA ARG A 7 1.82 21.41 -10.64
C ARG A 7 0.32 21.62 -10.78
N THR A 8 -0.08 22.37 -11.80
CA THR A 8 -1.49 22.45 -12.17
C THR A 8 -1.94 21.09 -12.72
N ILE A 9 -2.96 20.51 -12.10
CA ILE A 9 -3.60 19.28 -12.56
C ILE A 9 -4.89 19.69 -13.32
N TYR A 10 -5.03 19.21 -14.54
CA TYR A 10 -6.18 19.51 -15.38
C TYR A 10 -7.12 18.31 -15.44
N LEU A 11 -8.42 18.52 -15.27
CA LEU A 11 -9.44 17.48 -15.36
C LEU A 11 -9.39 16.70 -16.69
N LYS A 12 -9.01 17.36 -17.79
CA LYS A 12 -8.85 16.72 -19.10
C LYS A 12 -7.73 15.66 -19.14
N ASP A 13 -6.79 15.69 -18.18
CA ASP A 13 -5.67 14.75 -18.08
C ASP A 13 -6.01 13.57 -17.16
N TYR A 14 -7.23 13.57 -16.57
CA TYR A 14 -7.70 12.46 -15.76
C TYR A 14 -7.83 11.20 -16.62
N ARG A 15 -7.33 10.08 -16.09
CA ARG A 15 -7.52 8.75 -16.65
C ARG A 15 -7.96 7.82 -15.54
N GLU A 16 -8.91 6.95 -15.83
CA GLU A 16 -9.27 5.87 -14.93
C GLU A 16 -8.08 4.93 -14.70
N PRO A 17 -7.99 4.28 -13.53
CA PRO A 17 -6.94 3.30 -13.27
C PRO A 17 -7.12 2.07 -14.16
N ASP A 18 -6.01 1.48 -14.64
CA ASP A 18 -6.03 0.29 -15.49
C ASP A 18 -6.52 -0.96 -14.74
N TYR A 19 -6.33 -1.00 -13.44
CA TYR A 19 -6.78 -2.05 -12.54
C TYR A 19 -7.59 -1.46 -11.39
N LEU A 20 -8.53 -2.24 -10.87
CA LEU A 20 -9.33 -1.95 -9.68
C LEU A 20 -8.93 -2.93 -8.59
N ILE A 21 -9.02 -2.49 -7.33
CA ILE A 21 -8.79 -3.33 -6.16
C ILE A 21 -10.12 -3.58 -5.48
N ASP A 22 -10.62 -4.82 -5.55
CA ASP A 22 -11.90 -5.16 -4.93
C ASP A 22 -11.75 -5.38 -3.42
N ARG A 23 -10.63 -6.02 -2.99
CA ARG A 23 -10.36 -6.30 -1.58
C ARG A 23 -8.90 -6.04 -1.24
N THR A 24 -8.68 -5.48 -0.05
CA THR A 24 -7.38 -5.20 0.54
C THR A 24 -7.32 -5.84 1.93
N GLN A 25 -6.45 -6.81 2.11
CA GLN A 25 -6.15 -7.39 3.42
C GLN A 25 -4.77 -6.92 3.87
N LEU A 26 -4.68 -6.42 5.09
CA LEU A 26 -3.46 -5.89 5.67
C LEU A 26 -3.18 -6.56 7.01
N ARG A 27 -1.94 -6.95 7.23
CA ARG A 27 -1.46 -7.39 8.53
C ARG A 27 -0.22 -6.60 8.91
N PHE A 28 -0.32 -5.89 10.02
CA PHE A 28 0.75 -5.08 10.59
C PHE A 28 1.42 -5.84 11.74
N GLU A 29 2.72 -6.07 11.66
CA GLU A 29 3.55 -6.52 12.78
C GLU A 29 4.33 -5.32 13.32
N LEU A 30 3.76 -4.65 14.34
CA LEU A 30 4.33 -3.45 14.93
C LEU A 30 5.47 -3.83 15.90
N ALA A 31 6.66 -3.32 15.65
CA ALA A 31 7.81 -3.48 16.53
C ALA A 31 8.60 -2.18 16.68
N GLU A 32 9.52 -2.13 17.66
CA GLU A 32 10.23 -0.90 18.02
C GLU A 32 11.19 -0.40 16.95
N GLU A 33 11.83 -1.30 16.21
CA GLU A 33 12.84 -0.94 15.21
C GLU A 33 12.26 -0.80 13.80
N SER A 34 11.23 -1.59 13.50
CA SER A 34 10.58 -1.57 12.19
C SER A 34 9.20 -2.21 12.28
N THR A 35 8.36 -1.92 11.33
CA THR A 35 7.07 -2.59 11.13
C THR A 35 7.11 -3.39 9.84
N VAL A 36 6.67 -4.65 9.90
CA VAL A 36 6.42 -5.45 8.70
C VAL A 36 4.95 -5.34 8.35
N VAL A 37 4.67 -5.12 7.08
CA VAL A 37 3.31 -5.07 6.54
C VAL A 37 3.16 -6.13 5.47
N ASP A 38 2.27 -7.08 5.72
CA ASP A 38 1.77 -8.00 4.70
C ASP A 38 0.50 -7.41 4.10
N SER A 39 0.46 -7.27 2.79
CA SER A 39 -0.72 -6.84 2.05
C SER A 39 -1.11 -7.88 1.01
N VAL A 40 -2.41 -8.16 0.93
CA VAL A 40 -2.99 -9.03 -0.10
C VAL A 40 -4.08 -8.25 -0.80
N LEU A 41 -3.88 -7.98 -2.09
CA LEU A 41 -4.78 -7.22 -2.94
C LEU A 41 -5.47 -8.16 -3.92
N THR A 42 -6.80 -8.12 -3.98
CA THR A 42 -7.57 -8.77 -5.06
C THR A 42 -7.82 -7.75 -6.15
N LEU A 43 -7.18 -7.96 -7.30
CA LEU A 43 -7.21 -7.03 -8.41
C LEU A 43 -7.95 -7.62 -9.61
N ARG A 44 -8.57 -6.71 -10.36
CA ARG A 44 -9.10 -7.01 -11.69
C ARG A 44 -8.86 -5.84 -12.63
N ARG A 45 -8.76 -6.15 -13.92
CA ARG A 45 -8.66 -5.11 -14.96
C ARG A 45 -9.91 -4.25 -14.96
N ASN A 46 -9.70 -2.95 -15.06
CA ASN A 46 -10.83 -2.02 -15.16
C ASN A 46 -11.47 -2.14 -16.56
N PRO A 47 -12.75 -2.51 -16.67
CA PRO A 47 -13.41 -2.67 -17.96
C PRO A 47 -13.57 -1.34 -18.73
N ASN A 48 -13.45 -0.20 -18.03
CA ASN A 48 -13.54 1.13 -18.63
C ASN A 48 -12.17 1.71 -19.01
N ALA A 49 -11.07 1.08 -18.60
CA ALA A 49 -9.75 1.55 -18.97
C ALA A 49 -9.46 1.40 -20.45
N GLU A 50 -8.64 2.30 -20.99
CA GLU A 50 -8.16 2.18 -22.37
C GLU A 50 -7.37 0.86 -22.55
N PRO A 51 -7.46 0.22 -23.72
CA PRO A 51 -6.63 -0.93 -24.02
C PRO A 51 -5.14 -0.58 -23.86
N GLY A 52 -4.44 -1.33 -23.04
CA GLY A 52 -3.05 -1.07 -22.70
C GLY A 52 -2.27 -2.36 -22.41
N PRO A 53 -0.97 -2.23 -22.12
CA PRO A 53 -0.15 -3.38 -21.76
C PRO A 53 -0.66 -4.06 -20.49
N ALA A 54 -0.36 -5.36 -20.35
CA ALA A 54 -0.61 -6.11 -19.13
C ALA A 54 0.46 -5.73 -18.06
N GLU A 55 0.42 -4.48 -17.61
CA GLU A 55 1.34 -3.91 -16.62
C GLU A 55 0.53 -3.30 -15.47
N LEU A 56 0.96 -3.62 -14.25
CA LEU A 56 0.44 -2.99 -13.03
C LEU A 56 1.47 -2.01 -12.50
N THR A 57 1.07 -0.76 -12.29
CA THR A 57 1.89 0.26 -11.63
C THR A 57 1.29 0.61 -10.27
N LEU A 58 2.06 0.40 -9.21
CA LEU A 58 1.69 0.72 -7.84
C LEU A 58 2.57 1.85 -7.29
N HIS A 59 2.00 2.70 -6.44
CA HIS A 59 2.73 3.73 -5.71
C HIS A 59 3.35 3.13 -4.44
N GLY A 60 4.58 3.55 -4.12
CA GLY A 60 5.28 3.15 -2.90
C GLY A 60 6.44 4.08 -2.60
N THR A 61 6.50 4.62 -1.39
CA THR A 61 7.51 5.60 -0.96
C THR A 61 8.15 5.14 0.34
N GLU A 62 9.48 5.11 0.38
CA GLU A 62 10.26 4.72 1.57
C GLU A 62 9.95 3.30 2.08
N LEU A 63 9.67 2.38 1.15
CA LEU A 63 9.37 0.98 1.42
C LEU A 63 10.57 0.09 1.10
N GLU A 64 10.85 -0.88 1.98
CA GLU A 64 11.71 -2.02 1.66
C GLU A 64 10.84 -3.19 1.21
N LEU A 65 10.93 -3.59 -0.06
CA LEU A 65 10.19 -4.72 -0.60
C LEU A 65 10.87 -6.03 -0.19
N LEU A 66 10.21 -6.85 0.63
CA LEU A 66 10.72 -8.13 1.13
C LEU A 66 10.27 -9.31 0.27
N ALA A 67 9.01 -9.32 -0.15
CA ALA A 67 8.44 -10.37 -1.01
C ALA A 67 7.35 -9.78 -1.92
N LEU A 68 7.18 -10.39 -3.09
CA LEU A 68 6.14 -10.05 -4.06
C LEU A 68 5.70 -11.30 -4.80
N GLU A 69 4.40 -11.60 -4.76
CA GLU A 69 3.81 -12.78 -5.37
C GLU A 69 2.52 -12.44 -6.12
N ILE A 70 2.29 -13.13 -7.22
CA ILE A 70 1.01 -13.14 -7.94
C ILE A 70 0.45 -14.56 -7.85
N ASP A 71 -0.79 -14.69 -7.34
CA ASP A 71 -1.49 -15.96 -7.15
C ASP A 71 -0.62 -17.01 -6.42
N GLY A 72 0.12 -16.55 -5.38
CA GLY A 72 1.03 -17.38 -4.59
C GLY A 72 2.33 -17.79 -5.28
N GLN A 73 2.64 -17.22 -6.46
CA GLN A 73 3.89 -17.48 -7.17
C GLN A 73 4.80 -16.23 -7.11
N PRO A 74 6.08 -16.38 -6.73
CA PRO A 74 7.01 -15.28 -6.69
C PRO A 74 7.14 -14.58 -8.04
N VAL A 75 7.11 -13.24 -8.03
CA VAL A 75 7.33 -12.42 -9.22
C VAL A 75 8.83 -12.37 -9.52
N ALA A 76 9.24 -12.86 -10.68
CA ALA A 76 10.62 -12.82 -11.13
C ALA A 76 11.16 -11.38 -11.21
N GLN A 77 12.43 -11.20 -10.94
CA GLN A 77 13.04 -9.88 -10.87
C GLN A 77 12.97 -9.12 -12.21
N GLU A 78 13.04 -9.85 -13.32
CA GLU A 78 12.96 -9.31 -14.67
C GLU A 78 11.58 -8.75 -15.02
N ARG A 79 10.53 -9.21 -14.33
CA ARG A 79 9.14 -8.78 -14.50
C ARG A 79 8.76 -7.61 -13.60
N ARG A 80 9.66 -7.17 -12.70
CA ARG A 80 9.39 -6.07 -11.77
C ARG A 80 10.48 -5.01 -11.82
N ARG A 81 10.08 -3.77 -11.69
CA ARG A 81 11.00 -2.63 -11.65
C ARG A 81 10.49 -1.58 -10.66
N ILE A 82 11.37 -1.17 -9.75
CA ILE A 82 11.10 -0.02 -8.87
C ILE A 82 11.78 1.19 -9.51
N SER A 83 11.02 2.25 -9.76
CA SER A 83 11.48 3.49 -10.36
C SER A 83 10.89 4.69 -9.61
N GLY A 84 11.74 5.41 -8.89
CA GLY A 84 11.28 6.48 -8.00
C GLY A 84 10.31 5.96 -6.96
N GLU A 85 9.08 6.42 -7.01
CA GLU A 85 8.02 6.08 -6.05
C GLU A 85 7.00 5.08 -6.64
N THR A 86 7.40 4.31 -7.64
CA THR A 86 6.51 3.34 -8.29
C THR A 86 7.15 1.97 -8.41
N LEU A 87 6.33 0.94 -8.22
CA LEU A 87 6.62 -0.46 -8.54
C LEU A 87 5.83 -0.82 -9.80
N HIS A 88 6.54 -1.22 -10.84
CA HIS A 88 5.98 -1.71 -12.09
C HIS A 88 6.09 -3.23 -12.14
N ILE A 89 5.03 -3.91 -12.55
CA ILE A 89 4.96 -5.36 -12.69
C ILE A 89 4.39 -5.69 -14.08
N GLU A 90 5.20 -6.34 -14.91
CA GLU A 90 4.83 -6.71 -16.27
C GLU A 90 4.15 -8.09 -16.36
N GLY A 91 3.30 -8.27 -17.36
CA GLY A 91 2.65 -9.54 -17.66
C GLY A 91 1.67 -9.99 -16.59
N VAL A 92 0.96 -9.07 -15.94
CA VAL A 92 -0.08 -9.41 -14.96
C VAL A 92 -1.35 -9.89 -15.64
N PRO A 93 -2.10 -10.87 -15.05
CA PRO A 93 -3.40 -11.29 -15.55
C PRO A 93 -4.49 -10.21 -15.48
N ASP A 94 -5.64 -10.43 -16.09
CA ASP A 94 -6.80 -9.54 -15.98
C ASP A 94 -7.46 -9.60 -14.60
N ALA A 95 -7.33 -10.70 -13.89
CA ALA A 95 -7.77 -10.86 -12.51
C ALA A 95 -6.77 -11.74 -11.75
N PHE A 96 -6.34 -11.30 -10.58
CA PHE A 96 -5.32 -11.98 -9.78
C PHE A 96 -5.28 -11.47 -8.34
N THR A 97 -4.56 -12.20 -7.51
CA THR A 97 -4.21 -11.78 -6.16
C THR A 97 -2.73 -11.38 -6.13
N LEU A 98 -2.44 -10.19 -5.64
CA LEU A 98 -1.09 -9.70 -5.40
C LEU A 98 -0.79 -9.74 -3.90
N SER A 99 0.20 -10.53 -3.50
CA SER A 99 0.73 -10.52 -2.14
C SER A 99 2.03 -9.74 -2.12
N CYS A 100 2.12 -8.77 -1.21
CA CYS A 100 3.30 -7.93 -1.05
C CYS A 100 3.67 -7.85 0.44
N ARG A 101 4.93 -8.13 0.75
CA ARG A 101 5.49 -7.97 2.09
C ARG A 101 6.50 -6.83 2.06
N THR A 102 6.26 -5.82 2.89
CA THR A 102 7.11 -4.64 3.00
C THR A 102 7.61 -4.45 4.42
N ARG A 103 8.74 -3.76 4.56
CA ARG A 103 9.26 -3.26 5.84
C ARG A 103 9.30 -1.74 5.79
N ILE A 104 8.82 -1.12 6.85
CA ILE A 104 8.85 0.33 7.06
C ILE A 104 9.43 0.66 8.44
N ARG A 105 9.84 1.92 8.64
CA ARG A 105 10.37 2.42 9.92
C ARG A 105 9.55 3.61 10.41
N PRO A 106 8.41 3.36 11.08
CA PRO A 106 7.51 4.44 11.55
C PRO A 106 8.19 5.43 12.51
N GLN A 107 9.18 4.98 13.29
CA GLN A 107 9.95 5.82 14.22
C GLN A 107 10.88 6.81 13.52
N GLU A 108 11.25 6.56 12.27
CA GLU A 108 12.07 7.44 11.44
C GLU A 108 11.23 8.33 10.51
N ASN A 109 9.93 8.05 10.43
CA ASN A 109 9.01 8.77 9.58
C ASN A 109 8.62 10.13 10.22
N THR A 110 9.21 11.20 9.74
CA THR A 110 8.96 12.58 10.18
C THR A 110 8.01 13.36 9.29
N SER A 111 7.55 12.75 8.18
CA SER A 111 6.62 13.40 7.25
C SER A 111 5.19 13.47 7.77
N LEU A 112 4.86 12.65 8.79
CA LEU A 112 3.50 12.51 9.35
C LEU A 112 2.48 12.03 8.31
N GLU A 113 2.95 11.24 7.34
CA GLU A 113 2.16 10.58 6.31
C GLU A 113 2.38 9.06 6.37
N GLY A 114 1.35 8.27 6.10
CA GLY A 114 1.38 6.82 6.25
C GLY A 114 1.39 6.41 7.72
N LEU A 115 2.18 5.40 8.09
CA LEU A 115 2.37 4.97 9.48
C LEU A 115 3.60 5.65 10.08
N TYR A 116 3.44 6.32 11.21
CA TYR A 116 4.50 6.99 11.94
C TYR A 116 4.38 6.79 13.44
N LYS A 117 5.43 7.10 14.20
CA LYS A 117 5.44 7.02 15.66
C LYS A 117 5.55 8.42 16.26
N SER A 118 4.59 8.78 17.12
CA SER A 118 4.55 10.06 17.83
C SER A 118 4.35 9.84 19.32
N SER A 119 5.26 10.38 20.13
CA SER A 119 5.20 10.27 21.60
C SER A 119 5.00 8.82 22.11
N GLY A 120 5.62 7.86 21.45
CA GLY A 120 5.53 6.43 21.79
C GLY A 120 4.32 5.71 21.21
N MET A 121 3.41 6.38 20.55
CA MET A 121 2.20 5.84 19.95
C MET A 121 2.37 5.70 18.43
N PHE A 122 1.94 4.59 17.85
CA PHE A 122 1.80 4.45 16.42
C PHE A 122 0.53 5.15 15.93
N CYS A 123 0.64 5.91 14.86
CA CYS A 123 -0.44 6.66 14.24
C CYS A 123 -0.41 6.51 12.73
N THR A 124 -1.57 6.56 12.08
CA THR A 124 -1.67 6.60 10.63
C THR A 124 -2.32 7.90 10.16
N GLN A 125 -1.80 8.46 9.07
CA GLN A 125 -2.42 9.54 8.30
C GLN A 125 -2.21 9.27 6.82
N CYS A 126 -3.28 9.02 6.08
CA CYS A 126 -3.20 8.59 4.69
C CYS A 126 -3.81 9.59 3.69
N GLU A 127 -4.47 10.64 4.15
CA GLU A 127 -4.99 11.70 3.27
C GLU A 127 -3.91 12.73 2.93
N ALA A 128 -3.75 13.09 1.66
CA ALA A 128 -4.50 12.58 0.50
C ALA A 128 -3.83 11.34 -0.14
N GLU A 129 -2.54 11.14 -0.01
CA GLU A 129 -1.73 10.13 -0.72
C GLU A 129 -0.67 9.50 0.19
N GLY A 130 -0.99 9.29 1.47
CA GLY A 130 -0.06 8.73 2.46
C GLY A 130 -0.04 7.20 2.53
N PHE A 131 -1.02 6.49 1.94
CA PHE A 131 -1.09 5.03 2.02
C PHE A 131 0.09 4.35 1.32
N ARG A 132 0.68 4.97 0.30
CA ARG A 132 1.91 4.55 -0.39
C ARG A 132 3.15 4.46 0.50
N LYS A 133 3.12 5.02 1.72
CA LYS A 133 4.18 4.89 2.74
C LYS A 133 3.97 3.69 3.68
N ILE A 134 2.90 2.93 3.50
CA ILE A 134 2.60 1.72 4.27
C ILE A 134 2.92 0.48 3.46
N THR A 135 2.41 0.40 2.24
CA THR A 135 2.63 -0.69 1.29
C THR A 135 2.48 -0.19 -0.14
N TYR A 136 2.88 -1.01 -1.12
CA TYR A 136 2.61 -0.70 -2.53
C TYR A 136 1.12 -0.79 -2.82
N TYR A 137 0.55 0.27 -3.39
CA TYR A 137 -0.90 0.41 -3.59
C TYR A 137 -1.24 1.27 -4.81
N LEU A 138 -2.46 1.16 -5.34
CA LEU A 138 -3.04 2.16 -6.24
C LEU A 138 -3.55 3.33 -5.39
N ASP A 139 -2.62 4.14 -4.89
CA ASP A 139 -2.89 5.21 -3.92
C ASP A 139 -3.49 6.43 -4.60
N ARG A 140 -4.78 6.31 -4.90
CA ARG A 140 -5.62 7.29 -5.62
C ARG A 140 -6.99 7.36 -4.96
N PRO A 141 -7.63 8.55 -4.91
CA PRO A 141 -8.94 8.72 -4.27
C PRO A 141 -10.10 8.04 -5.02
N ASP A 142 -9.91 7.68 -6.29
CA ASP A 142 -10.89 6.99 -7.13
C ASP A 142 -10.77 5.45 -7.08
N VAL A 143 -9.85 4.90 -6.30
CA VAL A 143 -9.70 3.47 -6.06
C VAL A 143 -10.35 3.09 -4.73
N MET A 144 -11.51 2.44 -4.81
CA MET A 144 -12.28 1.96 -3.65
C MET A 144 -12.04 0.48 -3.44
N SER A 145 -11.91 0.04 -2.18
CA SER A 145 -11.66 -1.35 -1.82
C SER A 145 -12.37 -1.71 -0.52
N GLU A 146 -12.74 -2.97 -0.35
CA GLU A 146 -13.13 -3.52 0.94
C GLU A 146 -11.87 -3.85 1.75
N PHE A 147 -11.76 -3.30 2.98
CA PHE A 147 -10.58 -3.48 3.82
C PHE A 147 -10.81 -4.47 4.95
N GLU A 148 -9.81 -5.33 5.16
CA GLU A 148 -9.65 -6.15 6.35
C GLU A 148 -8.26 -5.87 6.94
N VAL A 149 -8.20 -5.52 8.24
CA VAL A 149 -6.97 -5.09 8.89
C VAL A 149 -6.73 -5.90 10.15
N GLU A 150 -5.56 -6.52 10.25
CA GLU A 150 -5.02 -7.15 11.44
C GLU A 150 -3.84 -6.34 11.97
N ILE A 151 -3.83 -6.07 13.28
CA ILE A 151 -2.73 -5.38 13.95
C ILE A 151 -2.19 -6.28 15.04
N VAL A 152 -0.90 -6.58 14.98
CA VAL A 152 -0.16 -7.39 15.95
C VAL A 152 0.91 -6.53 16.60
N ALA A 153 0.91 -6.47 17.93
CA ALA A 153 1.89 -5.72 18.71
C ALA A 153 2.14 -6.36 20.08
N GLU A 154 3.24 -6.00 20.72
CA GLU A 154 3.54 -6.43 22.08
C GLU A 154 2.55 -5.82 23.08
N ARG A 155 1.69 -6.66 23.68
CA ARG A 155 0.59 -6.25 24.56
C ARG A 155 1.02 -5.41 25.75
N SER A 156 2.21 -5.69 26.31
CA SER A 156 2.75 -4.96 27.47
C SER A 156 3.06 -3.50 27.13
N ARG A 157 3.40 -3.21 25.88
CA ARG A 157 3.74 -1.86 25.39
C ARG A 157 2.56 -1.17 24.72
N TYR A 158 1.74 -1.93 24.03
CA TYR A 158 0.60 -1.46 23.23
C TYR A 158 -0.68 -2.18 23.65
N PRO A 159 -1.21 -1.88 24.86
CA PRO A 159 -2.36 -2.60 25.42
C PRO A 159 -3.68 -2.27 24.70
N VAL A 160 -3.68 -1.21 23.88
CA VAL A 160 -4.86 -0.78 23.10
C VAL A 160 -4.45 -0.64 21.64
N LEU A 161 -5.11 -1.40 20.77
CA LEU A 161 -4.97 -1.32 19.32
C LEU A 161 -6.30 -0.87 18.73
N LEU A 162 -6.26 0.12 17.87
CA LEU A 162 -7.45 0.69 17.22
C LEU A 162 -7.23 0.76 15.72
N SER A 163 -8.27 0.50 14.97
CA SER A 163 -8.36 0.71 13.53
C SER A 163 -9.74 1.27 13.19
N ASN A 164 -9.89 1.84 12.00
CA ASN A 164 -11.20 2.15 11.45
C ASN A 164 -11.91 0.87 11.00
N GLY A 165 -13.22 0.88 11.01
CA GLY A 165 -14.06 -0.28 10.74
C GLY A 165 -14.56 -0.97 12.01
N ASN A 166 -15.22 -2.11 11.83
CA ASN A 166 -15.81 -2.88 12.94
C ASN A 166 -14.81 -3.93 13.44
N LEU A 167 -14.65 -4.01 14.75
CA LEU A 167 -13.86 -5.08 15.38
C LEU A 167 -14.54 -6.43 15.14
N THR A 168 -13.82 -7.37 14.54
CA THR A 168 -14.30 -8.73 14.26
C THR A 168 -13.70 -9.76 15.23
N VAL A 169 -12.40 -9.61 15.56
CA VAL A 169 -11.67 -10.50 16.49
C VAL A 169 -10.73 -9.67 17.35
N ALA A 170 -10.55 -10.05 18.62
CA ALA A 170 -9.51 -9.56 19.52
C ALA A 170 -8.96 -10.72 20.35
N GLU A 171 -7.63 -10.86 20.43
CA GLU A 171 -6.89 -11.89 21.18
C GLU A 171 -5.95 -11.27 22.21
#